data_a222aa667040bac443f0d938266e4ddf
#
_entry.id   a222aa667040bac443f0d938266e4ddf
#
_cell.length_a   1.000
_cell.length_b   1.000
_cell.length_c   1.000
_cell.angle_alpha   90.00
_cell.angle_beta   90.00
_cell.angle_gamma   90.00
#
_symmetry.space_group_name_H-M   'P 1'
#
loop_
_entity.id
_entity.type
_entity.pdbx_description
1 polymer ?
#
loop_
_entity_poly.entity_id
_entity_poly.type
_entity_poly.pdbx_seq_one_letter_code
_entity_poly.pdbx_strand_id
1 'polypeptide(L)'
;MIFAITRDIDPLVKLFGDWLSDINTYSIIVRIFLAVLLGGLIGLERAFKKHEAGFRTNILVCVGATMTTFCNQFIYEYFGGGDVARLGAGVISGVGFLGAGTILLTSRNQIRGLTTAAGLWTCACLGISIGLGFYTVSIVGCLAIMLVLYLLPGFESIVNNKTPYLTLHVEFENGSKEEKQGYLKEFMIFLREHNTKIYAVERNQAFITSKLDVYSISIRLNVNKKKTKFKQDQIVAAANTLEYIFHCEKIN
;
A
#
# COMPACT_ATOMS: atom_id res chain seq x y z
N MET A 1 -14.72 31.24 16.19
CA MET A 1 -14.16 30.46 17.33
C MET A 1 -13.10 29.48 16.89
N ILE A 2 -13.30 28.67 15.85
CA ILE A 2 -12.28 27.70 15.32
C ILE A 2 -11.03 28.43 14.81
N PHE A 3 -11.14 29.55 14.12
CA PHE A 3 -10.00 30.32 13.61
C PHE A 3 -9.15 30.98 14.72
N ALA A 4 -9.78 31.40 15.85
CA ALA A 4 -9.02 31.89 17.00
C ALA A 4 -8.12 30.80 17.60
N ILE A 5 -8.58 29.54 17.55
CA ILE A 5 -7.81 28.37 18.03
C ILE A 5 -6.61 28.09 17.14
N THR A 6 -6.76 28.12 15.81
CA THR A 6 -5.62 27.90 14.88
C THR A 6 -4.57 29.00 15.01
N ARG A 7 -4.99 30.25 15.20
CA ARG A 7 -4.11 31.39 15.43
C ARG A 7 -3.22 31.21 16.67
N ASP A 8 -3.78 30.67 17.75
CA ASP A 8 -3.03 30.47 18.99
C ASP A 8 -2.17 29.23 19.03
N ILE A 9 -2.53 28.18 18.24
CA ILE A 9 -1.89 26.87 18.28
C ILE A 9 -0.82 26.72 17.19
N ASP A 10 -1.04 27.27 15.97
CA ASP A 10 -0.13 27.02 14.84
C ASP A 10 1.04 28.03 14.81
N PRO A 11 2.30 27.59 15.03
CA PRO A 11 3.48 28.45 15.00
C PRO A 11 3.69 29.18 13.68
N LEU A 12 3.29 28.59 12.54
CA LEU A 12 3.45 29.21 11.24
C LEU A 12 2.47 30.37 11.04
N VAL A 13 1.26 30.26 11.56
CA VAL A 13 0.30 31.37 11.56
C VAL A 13 0.83 32.53 12.37
N LYS A 14 1.42 32.26 13.56
CA LYS A 14 2.07 33.31 14.38
C LYS A 14 3.22 34.00 13.67
N LEU A 15 3.98 33.29 12.85
CA LEU A 15 5.16 33.82 12.13
C LEU A 15 4.76 34.65 10.93
N PHE A 16 3.78 34.19 10.13
CA PHE A 16 3.40 34.82 8.85
C PHE A 16 2.24 35.80 8.96
N GLY A 17 1.51 35.78 10.08
CA GLY A 17 0.43 36.71 10.38
C GLY A 17 -0.97 36.09 10.25
N ASP A 18 -1.92 36.79 10.86
CA ASP A 18 -3.31 36.34 11.04
C ASP A 18 -4.09 36.10 9.73
N TRP A 19 -3.65 36.73 8.64
CA TRP A 19 -4.28 36.56 7.34
C TRP A 19 -4.26 35.12 6.82
N LEU A 20 -3.34 34.29 7.31
CA LEU A 20 -3.28 32.86 7.01
C LEU A 20 -4.36 32.04 7.73
N SER A 21 -4.83 32.50 8.90
CA SER A 21 -5.86 31.79 9.66
C SER A 21 -7.25 31.96 9.06
N ASP A 22 -7.55 33.16 8.56
CA ASP A 22 -8.87 33.51 8.05
C ASP A 22 -9.13 32.96 6.65
N ILE A 23 -10.41 32.78 6.29
CA ILE A 23 -10.79 32.43 4.92
C ILE A 23 -10.78 33.69 4.07
N ASN A 24 -9.68 33.97 3.44
CA ASN A 24 -9.54 35.02 2.45
C ASN A 24 -8.92 34.48 1.17
N THR A 25 -9.01 35.22 0.08
CA THR A 25 -8.52 34.78 -1.24
C THR A 25 -7.05 34.33 -1.21
N TYR A 26 -6.21 35.02 -0.46
CA TYR A 26 -4.78 34.70 -0.38
C TYR A 26 -4.54 33.41 0.40
N SER A 27 -5.23 33.22 1.55
CA SER A 27 -5.09 31.99 2.33
C SER A 27 -5.63 30.77 1.57
N ILE A 28 -6.72 30.92 0.82
CA ILE A 28 -7.25 29.84 -0.03
C ILE A 28 -6.22 29.42 -1.07
N ILE A 29 -5.59 30.39 -1.76
CA ILE A 29 -4.56 30.09 -2.76
C ILE A 29 -3.38 29.37 -2.13
N VAL A 30 -2.89 29.85 -0.99
CA VAL A 30 -1.78 29.21 -0.27
C VAL A 30 -2.11 27.79 0.17
N ARG A 31 -3.31 27.56 0.72
CA ARG A 31 -3.74 26.23 1.17
C ARG A 31 -3.93 25.27 -0.01
N ILE A 32 -4.50 25.71 -1.12
CA ILE A 32 -4.61 24.88 -2.34
C ILE A 32 -3.22 24.57 -2.88
N PHE A 33 -2.32 25.55 -2.95
CA PHE A 33 -0.95 25.33 -3.39
C PHE A 33 -0.23 24.32 -2.48
N LEU A 34 -0.38 24.44 -1.17
CA LEU A 34 0.19 23.53 -0.19
C LEU A 34 -0.39 22.11 -0.35
N ALA A 35 -1.69 21.97 -0.62
CA ALA A 35 -2.33 20.69 -0.88
C ALA A 35 -1.77 20.01 -2.13
N VAL A 36 -1.56 20.77 -3.21
CA VAL A 36 -0.90 20.28 -4.43
C VAL A 36 0.53 19.85 -4.14
N LEU A 37 1.29 20.65 -3.39
CA LEU A 37 2.69 20.38 -3.07
C LEU A 37 2.84 19.15 -2.18
N LEU A 38 2.13 19.08 -1.04
CA LEU A 38 2.27 17.97 -0.09
C LEU A 38 1.64 16.68 -0.62
N GLY A 39 0.45 16.76 -1.23
CA GLY A 39 -0.17 15.62 -1.91
C GLY A 39 0.69 15.12 -3.09
N GLY A 40 1.34 16.06 -3.79
CA GLY A 40 2.29 15.77 -4.87
C GLY A 40 3.55 15.06 -4.38
N LEU A 41 4.13 15.47 -3.25
CA LEU A 41 5.31 14.82 -2.65
C LEU A 41 5.02 13.34 -2.33
N ILE A 42 3.89 13.07 -1.68
CA ILE A 42 3.47 11.69 -1.40
C ILE A 42 3.22 10.93 -2.71
N GLY A 43 2.50 11.56 -3.65
CA GLY A 43 2.17 10.96 -4.93
C GLY A 43 3.39 10.68 -5.82
N LEU A 44 4.44 11.48 -5.75
CA LEU A 44 5.71 11.24 -6.46
C LEU A 44 6.39 9.97 -5.95
N GLU A 45 6.50 9.79 -4.64
CA GLU A 45 7.05 8.57 -4.05
C GLU A 45 6.29 7.32 -4.52
N ARG A 46 4.95 7.39 -4.54
CA ARG A 46 4.08 6.33 -5.03
C ARG A 46 4.29 6.04 -6.52
N ALA A 47 4.42 7.08 -7.34
CA ALA A 47 4.66 6.96 -8.77
C ALA A 47 6.03 6.33 -9.08
N PHE A 48 7.09 6.75 -8.39
CA PHE A 48 8.42 6.16 -8.54
C PHE A 48 8.45 4.66 -8.22
N LYS A 49 7.67 4.23 -7.23
CA LYS A 49 7.54 2.81 -6.86
C LYS A 49 6.49 2.05 -7.67
N LYS A 50 5.92 2.66 -8.72
CA LYS A 50 4.92 2.06 -9.64
C LYS A 50 3.68 1.52 -8.92
N HIS A 51 3.22 2.24 -7.88
CA HIS A 51 1.95 1.92 -7.22
C HIS A 51 0.76 2.40 -8.05
N GLU A 52 -0.40 1.76 -7.89
CA GLU A 52 -1.63 2.03 -8.64
C GLU A 52 -2.14 3.47 -8.44
N ALA A 53 -2.18 3.97 -7.20
CA ALA A 53 -2.48 5.36 -6.91
C ALA A 53 -1.17 6.18 -6.87
N GLY A 54 -0.88 6.87 -7.98
CA GLY A 54 0.34 7.66 -8.18
C GLY A 54 0.16 9.15 -7.93
N PHE A 55 0.95 9.96 -8.65
CA PHE A 55 1.08 11.41 -8.48
C PHE A 55 -0.26 12.16 -8.56
N ARG A 56 -1.00 11.98 -9.66
CA ARG A 56 -2.26 12.70 -9.90
C ARG A 56 -3.33 12.36 -8.88
N THR A 57 -3.46 11.08 -8.53
CA THR A 57 -4.50 10.59 -7.61
C THR A 57 -4.33 11.19 -6.22
N ASN A 58 -3.10 11.20 -5.69
CA ASN A 58 -2.82 11.75 -4.36
C ASN A 58 -3.05 13.27 -4.30
N ILE A 59 -2.64 14.02 -5.35
CA ILE A 59 -2.93 15.46 -5.45
C ILE A 59 -4.45 15.70 -5.45
N LEU A 60 -5.21 15.00 -6.29
CA LEU A 60 -6.64 15.20 -6.40
C LEU A 60 -7.37 14.90 -5.09
N VAL A 61 -6.99 13.84 -4.39
CA VAL A 61 -7.56 13.50 -3.07
C VAL A 61 -7.26 14.58 -2.05
N CYS A 62 -6.01 15.06 -1.98
CA CYS A 62 -5.61 16.09 -1.04
C CYS A 62 -6.32 17.42 -1.31
N VAL A 63 -6.33 17.88 -2.56
CA VAL A 63 -7.02 19.11 -2.99
C VAL A 63 -8.53 19.01 -2.77
N GLY A 64 -9.16 17.89 -3.15
CA GLY A 64 -10.59 17.68 -2.95
C GLY A 64 -10.99 17.73 -1.47
N ALA A 65 -10.19 17.12 -0.59
CA ALA A 65 -10.40 17.20 0.86
C ALA A 65 -10.24 18.64 1.39
N THR A 66 -9.24 19.37 0.88
CA THR A 66 -9.03 20.79 1.23
C THR A 66 -10.21 21.65 0.82
N MET A 67 -10.70 21.49 -0.41
CA MET A 67 -11.88 22.22 -0.92
C MET A 67 -13.14 21.91 -0.13
N THR A 68 -13.37 20.64 0.21
CA THR A 68 -14.52 20.21 1.04
C THR A 68 -14.46 20.87 2.42
N THR A 69 -13.28 21.01 2.98
CA THR A 69 -13.09 21.70 4.27
C THR A 69 -13.42 23.19 4.16
N PHE A 70 -13.05 23.86 3.08
CA PHE A 70 -13.47 25.25 2.84
C PHE A 70 -14.99 25.39 2.75
N CYS A 71 -15.65 24.50 2.00
CA CYS A 71 -17.10 24.51 1.91
C CYS A 71 -17.75 24.33 3.29
N ASN A 72 -17.21 23.43 4.10
CA ASN A 72 -17.72 23.20 5.46
C ASN A 72 -17.57 24.44 6.35
N GLN A 73 -16.42 25.10 6.30
CA GLN A 73 -16.16 26.34 7.04
C GLN A 73 -17.07 27.47 6.58
N PHE A 74 -17.23 27.65 5.26
CA PHE A 74 -18.12 28.65 4.69
C PHE A 74 -19.56 28.45 5.12
N ILE A 75 -20.07 27.21 5.08
CA ILE A 75 -21.44 26.87 5.52
C ILE A 75 -21.61 27.24 7.00
N TYR A 76 -20.64 26.88 7.84
CA TYR A 76 -20.71 27.17 9.28
C TYR A 76 -20.75 28.68 9.56
N GLU A 77 -19.92 29.47 8.88
CA GLU A 77 -19.86 30.92 9.07
C GLU A 77 -21.08 31.65 8.51
N TYR A 78 -21.51 31.25 7.31
CA TYR A 78 -22.62 31.92 6.63
C TYR A 78 -23.99 31.64 7.26
N PHE A 79 -24.22 30.41 7.69
CA PHE A 79 -25.49 30.02 8.31
C PHE A 79 -25.50 30.11 9.84
N GLY A 80 -24.40 30.54 10.45
CA GLY A 80 -24.32 30.77 11.89
C GLY A 80 -24.37 29.52 12.76
N GLY A 81 -24.03 28.35 12.20
CA GLY A 81 -24.01 27.08 12.93
C GLY A 81 -24.09 25.87 12.01
N GLY A 82 -24.06 24.70 12.61
CA GLY A 82 -24.09 23.42 11.91
C GLY A 82 -23.03 22.44 12.41
N ASP A 83 -23.03 21.23 11.87
CA ASP A 83 -22.03 20.21 12.21
C ASP A 83 -20.74 20.48 11.43
N VAL A 84 -19.74 21.03 12.13
CA VAL A 84 -18.43 21.35 11.57
C VAL A 84 -17.61 20.13 11.17
N ALA A 85 -18.01 18.93 11.55
CA ALA A 85 -17.33 17.69 11.20
C ALA A 85 -17.99 16.95 10.03
N ARG A 86 -19.20 17.30 9.65
CA ARG A 86 -20.04 16.51 8.74
C ARG A 86 -19.43 16.28 7.37
N LEU A 87 -18.95 17.32 6.71
CA LEU A 87 -18.35 17.19 5.38
C LEU A 87 -17.00 16.51 5.45
N GLY A 88 -16.21 16.77 6.50
CA GLY A 88 -14.94 16.07 6.75
C GLY A 88 -15.14 14.56 6.96
N ALA A 89 -16.15 14.17 7.74
CA ALA A 89 -16.52 12.76 7.92
C ALA A 89 -16.92 12.11 6.59
N GLY A 90 -17.65 12.87 5.73
CA GLY A 90 -17.99 12.44 4.37
C GLY A 90 -16.76 12.18 3.50
N VAL A 91 -15.74 13.05 3.57
CA VAL A 91 -14.47 12.87 2.86
C VAL A 91 -13.77 11.59 3.32
N ILE A 92 -13.62 11.39 4.64
CA ILE A 92 -12.95 10.22 5.20
C ILE A 92 -13.66 8.92 4.79
N SER A 93 -14.99 8.89 4.83
CA SER A 93 -15.78 7.73 4.37
C SER A 93 -15.64 7.51 2.86
N GLY A 94 -15.75 8.59 2.06
CA GLY A 94 -15.65 8.52 0.60
C GLY A 94 -14.28 8.04 0.11
N VAL A 95 -13.20 8.47 0.74
CA VAL A 95 -11.84 8.00 0.42
C VAL A 95 -11.65 6.54 0.84
N GLY A 96 -12.37 6.06 1.86
CA GLY A 96 -12.43 4.64 2.20
C GLY A 96 -12.92 3.78 1.02
N PHE A 97 -13.91 4.25 0.25
CA PHE A 97 -14.37 3.58 -0.97
C PHE A 97 -13.29 3.55 -2.07
N LEU A 98 -12.58 4.67 -2.31
CA LEU A 98 -11.46 4.71 -3.24
C LEU A 98 -10.34 3.77 -2.80
N GLY A 99 -10.02 3.75 -1.50
CA GLY A 99 -9.05 2.83 -0.92
C GLY A 99 -9.42 1.37 -1.14
N ALA A 100 -10.68 1.01 -0.87
CA ALA A 100 -11.18 -0.35 -1.13
C ALA A 100 -11.03 -0.74 -2.61
N GLY A 101 -11.28 0.20 -3.53
CA GLY A 101 -11.08 0.01 -4.97
C GLY A 101 -9.63 -0.27 -5.39
N THR A 102 -8.64 0.08 -4.56
CA THR A 102 -7.22 -0.23 -4.84
C THR A 102 -6.75 -1.56 -4.25
N ILE A 103 -7.59 -2.22 -3.43
CA ILE A 103 -7.25 -3.50 -2.81
C ILE A 103 -7.67 -4.62 -3.74
N LEU A 104 -6.68 -5.35 -4.24
CA LEU A 104 -6.88 -6.43 -5.20
C LEU A 104 -6.42 -7.76 -4.61
N LEU A 105 -7.25 -8.79 -4.80
CA LEU A 105 -6.82 -10.16 -4.58
C LEU A 105 -6.26 -10.71 -5.90
N THR A 106 -4.98 -11.01 -5.92
CA THR A 106 -4.33 -11.58 -7.11
C THR A 106 -4.70 -13.06 -7.27
N SER A 107 -4.55 -13.59 -8.47
CA SER A 107 -4.72 -15.02 -8.77
C SER A 107 -3.83 -15.94 -7.90
N ARG A 108 -2.80 -15.36 -7.27
CA ARG A 108 -1.89 -16.04 -6.32
C ARG A 108 -2.31 -15.92 -4.85
N ASN A 109 -3.57 -15.59 -4.59
CA ASN A 109 -4.15 -15.41 -3.25
C ASN A 109 -3.41 -14.37 -2.38
N GLN A 110 -2.74 -13.38 -3.00
CA GLN A 110 -2.06 -12.29 -2.33
C GLN A 110 -2.91 -11.03 -2.35
N ILE A 111 -3.06 -10.39 -1.21
CA ILE A 111 -3.73 -9.10 -1.10
C ILE A 111 -2.71 -8.00 -1.42
N ARG A 112 -2.98 -7.19 -2.45
CA ARG A 112 -2.18 -6.03 -2.83
C ARG A 112 -3.00 -4.75 -2.66
N GLY A 113 -2.33 -3.61 -2.57
CA GLY A 113 -2.99 -2.30 -2.50
C GLY A 113 -3.26 -1.77 -1.10
N LEU A 114 -3.02 -2.53 -0.01
CA LEU A 114 -3.27 -2.08 1.37
C LEU A 114 -2.53 -0.77 1.70
N THR A 115 -1.23 -0.68 1.39
CA THR A 115 -0.45 0.55 1.60
C THR A 115 -0.91 1.69 0.69
N THR A 116 -1.38 1.38 -0.52
CA THR A 116 -1.97 2.36 -1.44
C THR A 116 -3.26 2.93 -0.87
N ALA A 117 -4.15 2.09 -0.37
CA ALA A 117 -5.39 2.49 0.29
C ALA A 117 -5.14 3.38 1.51
N ALA A 118 -4.20 2.97 2.38
CA ALA A 118 -3.78 3.76 3.54
C ALA A 118 -3.16 5.11 3.12
N GLY A 119 -2.38 5.15 2.04
CA GLY A 119 -1.80 6.36 1.49
C GLY A 119 -2.85 7.37 1.00
N LEU A 120 -3.87 6.91 0.29
CA LEU A 120 -4.99 7.75 -0.14
C LEU A 120 -5.76 8.32 1.06
N TRP A 121 -6.02 7.48 2.06
CA TRP A 121 -6.70 7.89 3.28
C TRP A 121 -5.91 8.95 4.05
N THR A 122 -4.61 8.78 4.22
CA THR A 122 -3.74 9.77 4.88
C THR A 122 -3.61 11.06 4.06
N CYS A 123 -3.60 11.01 2.72
CA CYS A 123 -3.67 12.19 1.86
C CYS A 123 -4.96 13.00 2.05
N ALA A 124 -6.10 12.34 2.25
CA ALA A 124 -7.35 13.02 2.55
C ALA A 124 -7.30 13.72 3.92
N CYS A 125 -6.80 13.03 4.94
CA CYS A 125 -6.59 13.61 6.27
C CYS A 125 -5.66 14.86 6.20
N LEU A 126 -4.60 14.76 5.39
CA LEU A 126 -3.68 15.88 5.15
C LEU A 126 -4.42 17.06 4.48
N GLY A 127 -5.25 16.80 3.48
CA GLY A 127 -6.05 17.82 2.82
C GLY A 127 -7.05 18.51 3.79
N ILE A 128 -7.69 17.75 4.67
CA ILE A 128 -8.57 18.31 5.71
C ILE A 128 -7.78 19.24 6.64
N SER A 129 -6.61 18.81 7.13
CA SER A 129 -5.78 19.65 8.02
C SER A 129 -5.29 20.92 7.35
N ILE A 130 -4.90 20.85 6.07
CA ILE A 130 -4.54 22.03 5.27
C ILE A 130 -5.75 22.97 5.13
N GLY A 131 -6.92 22.43 4.79
CA GLY A 131 -8.15 23.20 4.66
C GLY A 131 -8.55 23.91 5.94
N LEU A 132 -8.31 23.32 7.12
CA LEU A 132 -8.52 23.94 8.41
C LEU A 132 -7.49 25.04 8.76
N GLY A 133 -6.39 25.15 7.98
CA GLY A 133 -5.30 26.08 8.27
C GLY A 133 -4.30 25.57 9.32
N PHE A 134 -4.27 24.27 9.60
CA PHE A 134 -3.26 23.64 10.44
C PHE A 134 -1.98 23.36 9.65
N TYR A 135 -1.22 24.40 9.32
CA TYR A 135 -0.05 24.32 8.45
C TYR A 135 1.07 23.46 9.06
N THR A 136 1.38 23.71 10.33
CA THR A 136 2.42 22.95 11.05
C THR A 136 2.06 21.47 11.13
N VAL A 137 0.83 21.13 11.48
CA VAL A 137 0.34 19.76 11.55
C VAL A 137 0.42 19.09 10.18
N SER A 138 0.05 19.82 9.11
CA SER A 138 0.08 19.32 7.74
C SER A 138 1.51 19.02 7.28
N ILE A 139 2.47 19.89 7.55
CA ILE A 139 3.87 19.71 7.17
C ILE A 139 4.50 18.56 7.96
N VAL A 140 4.34 18.56 9.28
CA VAL A 140 4.87 17.49 10.15
C VAL A 140 4.21 16.13 9.81
N GLY A 141 2.90 16.13 9.59
CA GLY A 141 2.17 14.94 9.15
C GLY A 141 2.67 14.40 7.81
N CYS A 142 2.89 15.26 6.82
CA CYS A 142 3.46 14.88 5.53
C CYS A 142 4.87 14.29 5.69
N LEU A 143 5.72 14.91 6.51
CA LEU A 143 7.07 14.40 6.78
C LEU A 143 7.01 13.04 7.48
N ALA A 144 6.11 12.84 8.42
CA ALA A 144 5.91 11.55 9.09
C ALA A 144 5.45 10.47 8.10
N ILE A 145 4.47 10.79 7.21
CA ILE A 145 4.01 9.88 6.16
C ILE A 145 5.17 9.51 5.23
N MET A 146 5.93 10.49 4.76
CA MET A 146 7.09 10.27 3.90
C MET A 146 8.15 9.39 4.57
N LEU A 147 8.42 9.62 5.85
CA LEU A 147 9.34 8.81 6.64
C LEU A 147 8.88 7.35 6.69
N VAL A 148 7.60 7.10 6.96
CA VAL A 148 7.02 5.75 6.96
C VAL A 148 7.17 5.10 5.59
N LEU A 149 6.78 5.79 4.51
CA LEU A 149 6.79 5.25 3.16
C LEU A 149 8.21 4.98 2.62
N TYR A 150 9.21 5.73 3.09
CA TYR A 150 10.59 5.63 2.62
C TYR A 150 11.44 4.70 3.48
N LEU A 151 11.35 4.79 4.83
CA LEU A 151 12.21 4.04 5.74
C LEU A 151 11.71 2.63 6.05
N LEU A 152 10.39 2.44 6.24
CA LEU A 152 9.86 1.14 6.64
C LEU A 152 10.15 0.00 5.67
N PRO A 153 10.09 0.16 4.35
CA PRO A 153 10.44 -0.92 3.43
C PRO A 153 11.88 -1.43 3.61
N GLY A 154 12.81 -0.54 3.99
CA GLY A 154 14.18 -0.93 4.36
C GLY A 154 14.22 -1.81 5.61
N PHE A 155 13.48 -1.45 6.65
CA PHE A 155 13.37 -2.25 7.87
C PHE A 155 12.67 -3.59 7.63
N GLU A 156 11.59 -3.61 6.85
CA GLU A 156 10.90 -4.85 6.46
C GLU A 156 11.84 -5.82 5.76
N SER A 157 12.68 -5.33 4.87
CA SER A 157 13.68 -6.15 4.18
C SER A 157 14.70 -6.76 5.15
N ILE A 158 15.08 -6.04 6.21
CA ILE A 158 15.99 -6.52 7.25
C ILE A 158 15.32 -7.61 8.11
N VAL A 159 14.04 -7.43 8.43
CA VAL A 159 13.27 -8.39 9.22
C VAL A 159 12.95 -9.63 8.39
N ASN A 160 12.47 -9.47 7.17
CA ASN A 160 12.10 -10.57 6.27
C ASN A 160 13.32 -11.37 5.81
N ASN A 161 14.49 -10.72 5.67
CA ASN A 161 15.74 -11.43 5.39
C ASN A 161 16.23 -12.34 6.54
N LYS A 162 15.61 -12.28 7.73
CA LYS A 162 15.92 -13.20 8.84
C LYS A 162 15.29 -14.58 8.66
N THR A 163 14.26 -14.72 7.83
CA THR A 163 13.62 -16.00 7.53
C THR A 163 13.54 -16.17 6.01
N PRO A 164 14.42 -16.97 5.40
CA PRO A 164 14.39 -17.20 3.96
C PRO A 164 13.22 -18.12 3.59
N TYR A 165 12.01 -17.58 3.58
CA TYR A 165 10.87 -18.24 2.96
C TYR A 165 10.94 -18.04 1.46
N LEU A 166 10.68 -19.09 0.74
CA LEU A 166 10.54 -19.10 -0.70
C LEU A 166 9.19 -19.72 -1.01
N THR A 167 8.35 -19.04 -1.76
CA THR A 167 7.13 -19.62 -2.30
C THR A 167 7.39 -20.01 -3.74
N LEU A 168 7.22 -21.29 -4.05
CA LEU A 168 7.31 -21.83 -5.38
C LEU A 168 5.90 -21.93 -5.98
N HIS A 169 5.76 -21.44 -7.18
CA HIS A 169 4.60 -21.68 -8.04
C HIS A 169 4.95 -22.85 -8.95
N VAL A 170 4.20 -23.93 -8.83
CA VAL A 170 4.49 -25.17 -9.52
C VAL A 170 3.26 -25.61 -10.31
N GLU A 171 3.46 -25.80 -11.58
CA GLU A 171 2.47 -26.33 -12.53
C GLU A 171 2.85 -27.76 -12.89
N PHE A 172 1.97 -28.70 -12.58
CA PHE A 172 2.17 -30.11 -12.94
C PHE A 172 1.58 -30.41 -14.31
N GLU A 173 2.21 -31.35 -15.02
CA GLU A 173 1.70 -31.83 -16.30
C GLU A 173 0.31 -32.48 -16.19
N ASN A 174 -0.37 -32.57 -17.35
CA ASN A 174 -1.69 -33.21 -17.42
C ASN A 174 -1.59 -34.69 -17.15
N GLY A 175 -2.31 -35.13 -16.11
CA GLY A 175 -2.43 -36.55 -15.77
C GLY A 175 -3.78 -36.85 -15.12
N SER A 176 -4.03 -38.11 -14.83
CA SER A 176 -5.18 -38.52 -14.03
C SER A 176 -5.11 -37.92 -12.62
N LYS A 177 -6.24 -37.91 -11.91
CA LYS A 177 -6.30 -37.35 -10.55
C LYS A 177 -5.36 -38.06 -9.56
N GLU A 178 -5.12 -39.34 -9.79
CA GLU A 178 -4.22 -40.18 -8.99
C GLU A 178 -2.74 -39.87 -9.31
N GLU A 179 -2.40 -39.73 -10.58
CA GLU A 179 -1.04 -39.33 -11.04
C GLU A 179 -0.65 -37.96 -10.49
N LYS A 180 -1.55 -36.98 -10.55
CA LYS A 180 -1.29 -35.63 -10.03
C LYS A 180 -1.05 -35.61 -8.50
N GLN A 181 -1.72 -36.46 -7.73
CA GLN A 181 -1.41 -36.64 -6.30
C GLN A 181 -0.04 -37.30 -6.11
N GLY A 182 0.34 -38.20 -7.01
CA GLY A 182 1.67 -38.81 -7.07
C GLY A 182 2.75 -37.74 -7.30
N TYR A 183 2.60 -36.91 -8.33
CA TYR A 183 3.54 -35.84 -8.67
C TYR A 183 3.75 -34.84 -7.53
N LEU A 184 2.69 -34.42 -6.86
CA LEU A 184 2.80 -33.55 -5.70
C LEU A 184 3.61 -34.21 -4.56
N LYS A 185 3.38 -35.50 -4.32
CA LYS A 185 4.10 -36.25 -3.29
C LYS A 185 5.57 -36.42 -3.63
N GLU A 186 5.90 -36.76 -4.87
CA GLU A 186 7.28 -36.84 -5.36
C GLU A 186 7.99 -35.48 -5.27
N PHE A 187 7.31 -34.41 -5.67
CA PHE A 187 7.87 -33.06 -5.55
C PHE A 187 8.14 -32.65 -4.11
N MET A 188 7.27 -33.02 -3.17
CA MET A 188 7.54 -32.79 -1.75
C MET A 188 8.76 -33.57 -1.23
N ILE A 189 8.99 -34.78 -1.73
CA ILE A 189 10.18 -35.59 -1.41
C ILE A 189 11.43 -34.89 -1.98
N PHE A 190 11.40 -34.51 -3.27
CA PHE A 190 12.46 -33.75 -3.92
C PHE A 190 12.86 -32.50 -3.13
N LEU A 191 11.88 -31.70 -2.65
CA LEU A 191 12.15 -30.52 -1.85
C LEU A 191 12.83 -30.87 -0.52
N ARG A 192 12.43 -31.96 0.15
CA ARG A 192 13.04 -32.42 1.41
C ARG A 192 14.48 -32.86 1.20
N GLU A 193 14.79 -33.56 0.12
CA GLU A 193 16.14 -33.98 -0.23
C GLU A 193 17.09 -32.78 -0.45
N HIS A 194 16.52 -31.65 -0.95
CA HIS A 194 17.27 -30.40 -1.10
C HIS A 194 17.35 -29.57 0.19
N ASN A 195 17.15 -30.22 1.36
CA ASN A 195 17.31 -29.62 2.68
C ASN A 195 16.35 -28.40 2.91
N THR A 196 15.11 -28.54 2.45
CA THR A 196 14.06 -27.57 2.65
C THR A 196 13.02 -28.06 3.66
N LYS A 197 12.38 -27.12 4.38
CA LYS A 197 11.21 -27.40 5.20
C LYS A 197 9.96 -26.85 4.51
N ILE A 198 8.98 -27.68 4.27
CA ILE A 198 7.69 -27.29 3.67
C ILE A 198 6.80 -26.76 4.79
N TYR A 199 6.24 -25.56 4.60
CA TYR A 199 5.35 -24.91 5.57
C TYR A 199 3.90 -24.92 5.16
N ALA A 200 3.63 -24.65 3.88
CA ALA A 200 2.29 -24.64 3.34
C ALA A 200 2.29 -25.17 1.90
N VAL A 201 1.22 -25.85 1.55
CA VAL A 201 0.93 -26.29 0.19
C VAL A 201 -0.51 -25.88 -0.10
N GLU A 202 -0.68 -24.94 -1.02
CA GLU A 202 -1.98 -24.40 -1.40
C GLU A 202 -2.25 -24.72 -2.87
N ARG A 203 -3.42 -25.28 -3.17
CA ARG A 203 -3.88 -25.47 -4.53
C ARG A 203 -4.51 -24.17 -5.03
N ASN A 204 -4.06 -23.69 -6.17
CA ASN A 204 -4.56 -22.45 -6.72
C ASN A 204 -5.87 -22.70 -7.48
N GLN A 205 -6.99 -22.25 -6.91
CA GLN A 205 -8.33 -22.47 -7.47
C GLN A 205 -8.62 -21.62 -8.71
N ALA A 206 -7.86 -20.55 -8.96
CA ALA A 206 -8.07 -19.66 -10.10
C ALA A 206 -7.83 -20.33 -11.48
N PHE A 207 -7.17 -21.48 -11.50
CA PHE A 207 -6.83 -22.21 -12.73
C PHE A 207 -7.62 -23.51 -12.91
N ILE A 208 -8.73 -23.69 -12.19
CA ILE A 208 -9.58 -24.90 -12.30
C ILE A 208 -10.11 -25.14 -13.74
N THR A 209 -10.19 -24.07 -14.54
CA THR A 209 -10.63 -24.14 -15.95
C THR A 209 -9.51 -24.57 -16.92
N SER A 210 -8.24 -24.49 -16.52
CA SER A 210 -7.12 -25.01 -17.27
C SER A 210 -6.89 -26.48 -16.92
N LYS A 211 -6.50 -27.29 -17.88
CA LYS A 211 -6.17 -28.71 -17.66
C LYS A 211 -4.96 -28.92 -16.73
N LEU A 212 -4.27 -27.85 -16.31
CA LEU A 212 -3.10 -27.87 -15.43
C LEU A 212 -3.50 -27.66 -13.96
N ASP A 213 -2.93 -28.46 -13.07
CA ASP A 213 -3.06 -28.24 -11.63
C ASP A 213 -1.89 -27.38 -11.14
N VAL A 214 -2.24 -26.24 -10.56
CA VAL A 214 -1.29 -25.22 -10.09
C VAL A 214 -1.25 -25.21 -8.57
N TYR A 215 -0.05 -25.32 -8.01
CA TYR A 215 0.18 -25.29 -6.56
C TYR A 215 1.14 -24.16 -6.17
N SER A 216 0.84 -23.51 -5.05
CA SER A 216 1.75 -22.58 -4.38
C SER A 216 2.34 -23.28 -3.16
N ILE A 217 3.63 -23.58 -3.20
CA ILE A 217 4.32 -24.33 -2.15
C ILE A 217 5.29 -23.41 -1.42
N SER A 218 5.02 -23.12 -0.15
CA SER A 218 5.88 -22.28 0.69
C SER A 218 6.90 -23.15 1.41
N ILE A 219 8.18 -22.91 1.16
CA ILE A 219 9.30 -23.63 1.73
C ILE A 219 10.27 -22.68 2.48
N ARG A 220 10.95 -23.22 3.46
CA ARG A 220 12.06 -22.55 4.16
C ARG A 220 13.37 -23.25 3.85
N LEU A 221 14.35 -22.47 3.40
CA LEU A 221 15.69 -22.98 3.16
C LEU A 221 16.50 -22.99 4.46
N ASN A 222 17.13 -24.11 4.76
CA ASN A 222 18.01 -24.23 5.90
C ASN A 222 19.46 -23.89 5.48
N VAL A 223 19.69 -22.59 5.14
CA VAL A 223 20.97 -22.12 4.59
C VAL A 223 21.39 -20.77 5.18
N ASN A 224 22.71 -20.55 5.31
CA ASN A 224 23.31 -19.27 5.71
C ASN A 224 23.04 -18.17 4.67
N LYS A 225 22.72 -16.94 5.12
CA LYS A 225 22.23 -15.79 4.33
C LYS A 225 22.97 -15.52 3.00
N LYS A 226 24.28 -15.67 2.96
CA LYS A 226 25.09 -15.36 1.76
C LYS A 226 24.88 -16.33 0.59
N LYS A 227 24.32 -17.52 0.82
CA LYS A 227 24.09 -18.56 -0.22
C LYS A 227 22.61 -18.77 -0.56
N THR A 228 21.71 -18.05 0.09
CA THR A 228 20.26 -18.29 -0.03
C THR A 228 19.74 -18.06 -1.45
N LYS A 229 20.09 -16.94 -2.08
CA LYS A 229 19.60 -16.59 -3.43
C LYS A 229 20.10 -17.59 -4.49
N PHE A 230 21.38 -17.94 -4.42
CA PHE A 230 21.99 -18.92 -5.34
C PHE A 230 21.31 -20.30 -5.19
N LYS A 231 21.04 -20.73 -3.98
CA LYS A 231 20.39 -22.01 -3.71
C LYS A 231 18.89 -22.00 -4.10
N GLN A 232 18.20 -20.85 -4.01
CA GLN A 232 16.85 -20.68 -4.51
C GLN A 232 16.78 -20.89 -6.02
N ASP A 233 17.67 -20.24 -6.76
CA ASP A 233 17.71 -20.33 -8.23
C ASP A 233 18.11 -21.74 -8.68
N GLN A 234 18.97 -22.44 -7.93
CA GLN A 234 19.31 -23.84 -8.18
C GLN A 234 18.11 -24.79 -7.97
N ILE A 235 17.32 -24.58 -6.91
CA ILE A 235 16.12 -25.42 -6.67
C ILE A 235 15.09 -25.22 -7.76
N VAL A 236 14.85 -23.98 -8.18
CA VAL A 236 13.92 -23.68 -9.28
C VAL A 236 14.42 -24.31 -10.59
N ALA A 237 15.70 -24.20 -10.89
CA ALA A 237 16.30 -24.82 -12.09
C ALA A 237 16.18 -26.34 -12.04
N ALA A 238 16.52 -26.98 -10.90
CA ALA A 238 16.41 -28.41 -10.72
C ALA A 238 14.94 -28.90 -10.77
N ALA A 239 14.00 -28.12 -10.22
CA ALA A 239 12.58 -28.45 -10.30
C ALA A 239 12.08 -28.48 -11.75
N ASN A 240 12.50 -27.52 -12.58
CA ASN A 240 12.13 -27.47 -13.99
C ASN A 240 12.75 -28.59 -14.85
N THR A 241 13.66 -29.39 -14.31
CA THR A 241 14.20 -30.59 -15.03
C THR A 241 13.40 -31.86 -14.76
N LEU A 242 12.43 -31.82 -13.84
CA LEU A 242 11.59 -32.97 -13.53
C LEU A 242 10.51 -33.16 -14.60
N GLU A 243 10.38 -34.37 -15.14
CA GLU A 243 9.48 -34.72 -16.25
C GLU A 243 8.00 -34.42 -16.01
N TYR A 244 7.56 -34.46 -14.73
CA TYR A 244 6.19 -34.21 -14.33
C TYR A 244 5.88 -32.74 -14.00
N ILE A 245 6.86 -31.83 -14.14
CA ILE A 245 6.69 -30.39 -13.92
C ILE A 245 6.66 -29.66 -15.26
N PHE A 246 5.53 -29.01 -15.55
CA PHE A 246 5.39 -28.17 -16.71
C PHE A 246 6.13 -26.83 -16.51
N HIS A 247 5.99 -26.21 -15.35
CA HIS A 247 6.66 -24.95 -15.02
C HIS A 247 6.82 -24.78 -13.50
N CYS A 248 7.98 -24.29 -13.09
CA CYS A 248 8.26 -23.91 -11.72
C CYS A 248 8.92 -22.54 -11.68
N GLU A 249 8.33 -21.62 -10.96
CA GLU A 249 8.89 -20.28 -10.71
C GLU A 249 8.85 -19.89 -9.25
N LYS A 250 9.73 -18.97 -8.84
CA LYS A 250 9.67 -18.37 -7.49
C LYS A 250 8.71 -17.18 -7.48
N ILE A 251 7.89 -17.12 -6.43
CA ILE A 251 7.08 -15.96 -6.10
C ILE A 251 7.81 -15.19 -4.99
N ASN A 252 8.12 -13.93 -5.26
CA ASN A 252 8.71 -13.02 -4.26
C ASN A 252 7.62 -12.31 -3.48
#